data_a60d85eec8f9521c749b185a5186fcb7
#
_entry.id   a60d85eec8f9521c749b185a5186fcb7
#
_cell.length_a   1.000
_cell.length_b   1.000
_cell.length_c   1.000
_cell.angle_alpha   90.00
_cell.angle_beta   90.00
_cell.angle_gamma   90.00
#
_symmetry.space_group_name_H-M   'P 1'
#
loop_
_entity.id
_entity.type
_entity.pdbx_description
1 polymer ?
#
loop_
_entity_poly.entity_id
_entity_poly.type
_entity_poly.pdbx_seq_one_letter_code
_entity_poly.pdbx_strand_id
1 'polypeptide(L)'
;MSPKIKGYICGVAAAICYGMNPLGALPLKSMGVDVSTTIFWRFTLAALLLLPVLLWRHVPLRVTRRQLAVVAPLGVIFGLSSLTLYESFHYMDAGIACTILFVYPIMVAVIMGGLFHEHIGTPTILSICLALCGIFLLNDPFGSGASLSGTGVTLVM
;
A
#
# COMPACT_ATOMS: atom_id res chain seq x y z
N MET A 1 25.08 -1.49 15.81
CA MET A 1 24.41 -1.10 14.55
C MET A 1 23.71 0.22 14.80
N SER A 2 23.98 1.27 13.99
CA SER A 2 23.41 2.59 14.24
C SER A 2 21.88 2.56 14.05
N PRO A 3 21.10 3.36 14.80
CA PRO A 3 19.64 3.37 14.69
C PRO A 3 19.15 3.72 13.28
N LYS A 4 19.91 4.52 12.53
CA LYS A 4 19.64 4.84 11.13
C LYS A 4 19.70 3.61 10.21
N ILE A 5 20.73 2.77 10.37
CA ILE A 5 20.89 1.54 9.56
C ILE A 5 19.75 0.55 9.84
N LYS A 6 19.35 0.41 11.11
CA LYS A 6 18.19 -0.43 11.47
C LYS A 6 16.92 0.08 10.79
N GLY A 7 16.70 1.40 10.78
CA GLY A 7 15.56 2.01 10.09
C GLY A 7 15.53 1.71 8.59
N TYR A 8 16.66 1.85 7.90
CA TYR A 8 16.76 1.53 6.47
C TYR A 8 16.49 0.05 6.18
N ILE A 9 17.05 -0.86 6.96
CA ILE A 9 16.82 -2.31 6.80
C ILE A 9 15.35 -2.65 7.00
N CYS A 10 14.73 -2.11 8.07
CA CYS A 10 13.29 -2.31 8.31
C CYS A 10 12.43 -1.72 7.19
N GLY A 11 12.80 -0.55 6.66
CA GLY A 11 12.11 0.07 5.53
C GLY A 11 12.19 -0.77 4.26
N VAL A 12 13.35 -1.28 3.91
CA VAL A 12 13.54 -2.16 2.75
C VAL A 12 12.76 -3.47 2.93
N ALA A 13 12.83 -4.09 4.11
CA ALA A 13 12.07 -5.31 4.41
C ALA A 13 10.55 -5.06 4.30
N ALA A 14 10.06 -3.95 4.83
CA ALA A 14 8.65 -3.57 4.73
C ALA A 14 8.22 -3.34 3.28
N ALA A 15 9.07 -2.69 2.47
CA ALA A 15 8.79 -2.46 1.05
C ALA A 15 8.72 -3.77 0.25
N ILE A 16 9.62 -4.71 0.51
CA ILE A 16 9.59 -6.05 -0.11
C ILE A 16 8.30 -6.78 0.27
N CYS A 17 7.97 -6.84 1.56
CA CYS A 17 6.75 -7.49 2.05
C CYS A 17 5.48 -6.84 1.45
N TYR A 18 5.47 -5.53 1.31
CA TYR A 18 4.34 -4.82 0.69
C TYR A 18 4.23 -5.09 -0.80
N GLY A 19 5.35 -5.14 -1.52
CA GLY A 19 5.40 -5.45 -2.95
C GLY A 19 4.98 -6.90 -3.27
N MET A 20 5.15 -7.83 -2.34
CA MET A 20 4.66 -9.22 -2.48
C MET A 20 3.15 -9.37 -2.31
N ASN A 21 2.45 -8.31 -1.89
CA ASN A 21 1.03 -8.34 -1.61
C ASN A 21 0.14 -8.79 -2.79
N PRO A 22 0.30 -8.31 -4.04
CA PRO A 22 -0.46 -8.80 -5.17
C PRO A 22 -0.22 -10.28 -5.48
N LEU A 23 0.99 -10.78 -5.23
CA LEU A 23 1.34 -12.20 -5.47
C LEU A 23 0.50 -13.16 -4.62
N GLY A 24 0.13 -12.76 -3.40
CA GLY A 24 -0.77 -13.54 -2.55
C GLY A 24 -2.25 -13.42 -2.94
N ALA A 25 -2.65 -12.27 -3.47
CA ALA A 25 -4.04 -11.98 -3.80
C ALA A 25 -4.48 -12.59 -5.15
N LEU A 26 -3.61 -12.57 -6.16
CA LEU A 26 -3.93 -13.07 -7.49
C LEU A 26 -4.30 -14.57 -7.55
N PRO A 27 -3.58 -15.49 -6.88
CA PRO A 27 -3.98 -16.89 -6.84
C PRO A 27 -5.33 -17.12 -6.16
N LEU A 28 -5.65 -16.38 -5.09
CA LEU A 28 -6.94 -16.49 -4.42
C LEU A 28 -8.09 -16.05 -5.33
N LYS A 29 -7.87 -14.98 -6.09
CA LYS A 29 -8.82 -14.52 -7.10
C LYS A 29 -9.05 -15.59 -8.17
N SER A 30 -8.01 -16.26 -8.67
CA SER A 30 -8.14 -17.34 -9.65
C SER A 30 -8.89 -18.56 -9.13
N MET A 31 -8.89 -18.77 -7.81
CA MET A 31 -9.67 -19.81 -7.12
C MET A 31 -11.13 -19.40 -6.85
N GLY A 32 -11.55 -18.19 -7.27
CA GLY A 32 -12.91 -17.70 -7.06
C GLY A 32 -13.20 -17.23 -5.63
N VAL A 33 -12.17 -16.98 -4.82
CA VAL A 33 -12.35 -16.45 -3.46
C VAL A 33 -12.74 -14.99 -3.54
N ASP A 34 -13.81 -14.64 -2.83
CA ASP A 34 -14.33 -13.28 -2.77
C ASP A 34 -13.31 -12.29 -2.16
N VAL A 35 -13.26 -11.07 -2.71
CA VAL A 35 -12.34 -10.00 -2.27
C VAL A 35 -12.52 -9.69 -0.79
N SER A 36 -13.77 -9.59 -0.34
CA SER A 36 -14.10 -9.29 1.06
C SER A 36 -13.55 -10.34 2.00
N THR A 37 -13.66 -11.63 1.64
CA THR A 37 -13.12 -12.75 2.40
C THR A 37 -11.60 -12.70 2.47
N THR A 38 -10.95 -12.42 1.35
CA THR A 38 -9.48 -12.31 1.28
C THR A 38 -8.97 -11.20 2.20
N ILE A 39 -9.59 -10.02 2.16
CA ILE A 39 -9.21 -8.88 2.99
C ILE A 39 -9.49 -9.13 4.46
N PHE A 40 -10.64 -9.72 4.78
CA PHE A 40 -10.99 -10.07 6.17
C PHE A 40 -9.92 -10.99 6.80
N TRP A 41 -9.59 -12.08 6.14
CA TRP A 41 -8.58 -13.01 6.64
C TRP A 41 -7.19 -12.38 6.73
N ARG A 42 -6.83 -11.56 5.76
CA ARG A 42 -5.56 -10.84 5.74
C ARG A 42 -5.40 -9.92 6.96
N PHE A 43 -6.38 -9.07 7.24
CA PHE A 43 -6.32 -8.17 8.39
C PHE A 43 -6.42 -8.92 9.71
N THR A 44 -7.25 -9.95 9.77
CA THR A 44 -7.39 -10.80 10.97
C THR A 44 -6.08 -11.51 11.29
N LEU A 45 -5.45 -12.16 10.32
CA LEU A 45 -4.17 -12.84 10.51
C LEU A 45 -3.05 -11.83 10.87
N ALA A 46 -3.02 -10.67 10.23
CA ALA A 46 -2.05 -9.63 10.55
C ALA A 46 -2.22 -9.16 12.00
N ALA A 47 -3.45 -8.94 12.46
CA ALA A 47 -3.74 -8.55 13.84
C ALA A 47 -3.35 -9.66 14.83
N LEU A 48 -3.68 -10.93 14.52
CA LEU A 48 -3.33 -12.08 15.36
C LEU A 48 -1.81 -12.29 15.48
N LEU A 49 -1.05 -12.04 14.42
CA LEU A 49 0.40 -12.14 14.43
C LEU A 49 1.06 -10.95 15.13
N LEU A 50 0.49 -9.77 15.00
CA LEU A 50 1.03 -8.56 15.59
C LEU A 50 0.81 -8.51 17.11
N LEU A 51 -0.34 -9.01 17.57
CA LEU A 51 -0.72 -8.97 18.99
C LEU A 51 0.32 -9.63 19.92
N PRO A 52 0.76 -10.88 19.69
CA PRO A 52 1.79 -11.50 20.53
C PRO A 52 3.13 -10.78 20.49
N VAL A 53 3.50 -10.20 19.33
CA VAL A 53 4.74 -9.41 19.22
C VAL A 53 4.67 -8.15 20.09
N LEU A 54 3.53 -7.46 20.11
CA LEU A 54 3.31 -6.29 20.96
C LEU A 54 3.30 -6.64 22.44
N LEU A 55 2.67 -7.75 22.81
CA LEU A 55 2.66 -8.26 24.18
C LEU A 55 4.07 -8.64 24.64
N TRP A 56 4.83 -9.33 23.81
CA TRP A 56 6.21 -9.72 24.12
C TRP A 56 7.14 -8.50 24.27
N ARG A 57 6.91 -7.47 23.48
CA ARG A 57 7.65 -6.20 23.58
C ARG A 57 7.17 -5.30 24.71
N HIS A 58 6.20 -5.73 25.52
CA HIS A 58 5.61 -4.95 26.62
C HIS A 58 5.14 -3.55 26.20
N VAL A 59 4.68 -3.42 24.94
CA VAL A 59 4.12 -2.16 24.45
C VAL A 59 2.75 -1.95 25.10
N PRO A 60 2.51 -0.82 25.80
CA PRO A 60 1.22 -0.58 26.43
C PRO A 60 0.13 -0.40 25.37
N LEU A 61 -0.84 -1.32 25.34
CA LEU A 61 -1.99 -1.29 24.43
C LEU A 61 -3.09 -0.31 24.87
N ARG A 62 -2.79 0.55 25.86
CA ARG A 62 -3.76 1.53 26.33
C ARG A 62 -3.89 2.67 25.33
N VAL A 63 -5.02 2.72 24.65
CA VAL A 63 -5.36 3.78 23.70
C VAL A 63 -6.28 4.78 24.39
N THR A 64 -5.92 6.05 24.38
CA THR A 64 -6.76 7.12 24.91
C THR A 64 -7.96 7.34 23.97
N ARG A 65 -9.11 7.76 24.50
CA ARG A 65 -10.32 8.04 23.71
C ARG A 65 -10.06 8.98 22.52
N ARG A 66 -9.19 9.98 22.70
CA ARG A 66 -8.79 10.89 21.62
C ARG A 66 -8.01 10.18 20.50
N GLN A 67 -7.10 9.28 20.88
CA GLN A 67 -6.35 8.47 19.91
C GLN A 67 -7.27 7.52 19.17
N LEU A 68 -8.21 6.87 19.88
CA LEU A 68 -9.20 5.99 19.25
C LEU A 68 -10.08 6.74 18.25
N ALA A 69 -10.51 7.97 18.58
CA ALA A 69 -11.33 8.80 17.70
C ALA A 69 -10.61 9.18 16.38
N VAL A 70 -9.28 9.18 16.36
CA VAL A 70 -8.49 9.44 15.15
C VAL A 70 -8.15 8.14 14.43
N VAL A 71 -7.74 7.10 15.16
CA VAL A 71 -7.27 5.84 14.58
C VAL A 71 -8.43 5.01 14.00
N ALA A 72 -9.61 5.04 14.63
CA ALA A 72 -10.76 4.29 14.15
C ALA A 72 -11.23 4.72 12.74
N PRO A 73 -11.49 6.01 12.46
CA PRO A 73 -11.84 6.43 11.11
C PRO A 73 -10.71 6.19 10.10
N LEU A 74 -9.44 6.34 10.51
CA LEU A 74 -8.30 6.04 9.67
C LEU A 74 -8.27 4.57 9.27
N GLY A 75 -8.56 3.66 10.21
CA GLY A 75 -8.68 2.23 9.95
C GLY A 75 -9.82 1.89 8.98
N VAL A 76 -10.97 2.56 9.11
CA VAL A 76 -12.10 2.39 8.18
C VAL A 76 -11.73 2.86 6.78
N ILE A 77 -11.12 4.05 6.64
CA ILE A 77 -10.69 4.59 5.35
C ILE A 77 -9.66 3.65 4.71
N PHE A 78 -8.70 3.15 5.47
CA PHE A 78 -7.70 2.20 5.00
C PHE A 78 -8.32 0.87 4.55
N GLY A 79 -9.31 0.37 5.28
CA GLY A 79 -10.07 -0.82 4.91
C GLY A 79 -10.84 -0.64 3.61
N LEU A 80 -11.55 0.48 3.45
CA LEU A 80 -12.26 0.83 2.22
C LEU A 80 -11.31 0.97 1.03
N SER A 81 -10.19 1.67 1.20
CA SER A 81 -9.16 1.79 0.18
C SER A 81 -8.59 0.44 -0.25
N SER A 82 -8.40 -0.48 0.69
CA SER A 82 -7.99 -1.84 0.38
C SER A 82 -9.04 -2.61 -0.41
N LEU A 83 -10.33 -2.48 -0.04
CA LEU A 83 -11.43 -3.10 -0.78
C LEU A 83 -11.51 -2.59 -2.22
N THR A 84 -11.47 -1.29 -2.42
CA THR A 84 -11.55 -0.70 -3.77
C THR A 84 -10.34 -1.07 -4.64
N LEU A 85 -9.14 -1.12 -4.05
CA LEU A 85 -7.95 -1.56 -4.77
C LEU A 85 -8.05 -3.03 -5.23
N TYR A 86 -8.47 -3.93 -4.34
CA TYR A 86 -8.59 -5.35 -4.69
C TYR A 86 -9.74 -5.60 -5.66
N GLU A 87 -10.83 -4.84 -5.54
CA GLU A 87 -11.94 -4.88 -6.48
C GLU A 87 -11.51 -4.41 -7.87
N SER A 88 -10.62 -3.41 -7.96
CA SER A 88 -10.09 -2.93 -9.24
C SER A 88 -9.36 -4.01 -10.04
N PHE A 89 -8.80 -5.02 -9.37
CA PHE A 89 -8.15 -6.16 -10.03
C PHE A 89 -9.13 -7.04 -10.84
N HIS A 90 -10.45 -6.88 -10.64
CA HIS A 90 -11.47 -7.53 -11.48
C HIS A 90 -11.68 -6.80 -12.81
N TYR A 91 -11.41 -5.49 -12.85
CA TYR A 91 -11.67 -4.63 -14.01
C TYR A 91 -10.41 -4.30 -14.80
N MET A 92 -9.23 -4.46 -14.21
CA MET A 92 -7.96 -4.19 -14.86
C MET A 92 -6.85 -5.12 -14.37
N ASP A 93 -5.75 -5.14 -15.10
CA ASP A 93 -4.56 -5.88 -14.69
C ASP A 93 -3.98 -5.29 -13.38
N ALA A 94 -3.57 -6.18 -12.46
CA ALA A 94 -3.00 -5.79 -11.17
C ALA A 94 -1.75 -4.90 -11.33
N GLY A 95 -0.97 -5.10 -12.40
CA GLY A 95 0.19 -4.25 -12.73
C GLY A 95 -0.22 -2.80 -13.01
N ILE A 96 -1.28 -2.60 -13.79
CA ILE A 96 -1.83 -1.27 -14.10
C ILE A 96 -2.41 -0.61 -12.85
N ALA A 97 -3.20 -1.35 -12.07
CA ALA A 97 -3.75 -0.84 -10.81
C ALA A 97 -2.65 -0.39 -9.85
N CYS A 98 -1.58 -1.17 -9.70
CA CYS A 98 -0.41 -0.79 -8.91
C CYS A 98 0.31 0.44 -9.48
N THR A 99 0.40 0.58 -10.81
CA THR A 99 1.01 1.77 -11.44
C THR A 99 0.24 3.04 -11.07
N ILE A 100 -1.07 3.01 -11.15
CA ILE A 100 -1.94 4.14 -10.77
C ILE A 100 -1.79 4.45 -9.28
N LEU A 101 -1.73 3.42 -8.42
CA LEU A 101 -1.51 3.59 -6.99
C LEU A 101 -0.20 4.32 -6.67
N PHE A 102 0.85 4.12 -7.47
CA PHE A 102 2.14 4.80 -7.29
C PHE A 102 2.14 6.30 -7.66
N VAL A 103 1.04 6.84 -8.18
CA VAL A 103 0.82 8.29 -8.27
C VAL A 103 0.66 8.91 -6.88
N TYR A 104 0.20 8.12 -5.89
CA TYR A 104 0.01 8.56 -4.51
C TYR A 104 1.25 9.22 -3.87
N PRO A 105 2.47 8.66 -3.90
CA PRO A 105 3.64 9.32 -3.33
C PRO A 105 3.96 10.67 -3.97
N ILE A 106 3.66 10.82 -5.27
CA ILE A 106 3.84 12.10 -5.97
C ILE A 106 2.84 13.13 -5.45
N MET A 107 1.55 12.74 -5.34
CA MET A 107 0.51 13.62 -4.79
C MET A 107 0.84 14.04 -3.37
N VAL A 108 1.28 13.12 -2.53
CA VAL A 108 1.71 13.44 -1.15
C VAL A 108 2.88 14.42 -1.15
N ALA A 109 3.91 14.19 -1.97
CA ALA A 109 5.06 15.09 -2.07
C ALA A 109 4.63 16.50 -2.51
N VAL A 110 3.76 16.61 -3.51
CA VAL A 110 3.25 17.90 -4.00
C VAL A 110 2.44 18.63 -2.92
N ILE A 111 1.57 17.91 -2.20
CA ILE A 111 0.76 18.47 -1.10
C ILE A 111 1.66 18.94 0.05
N MET A 112 2.61 18.11 0.48
CA MET A 112 3.52 18.44 1.57
C MET A 112 4.44 19.60 1.21
N GLY A 113 4.98 19.64 0.00
CA GLY A 113 5.80 20.75 -0.48
C GLY A 113 5.02 22.03 -0.72
N GLY A 114 3.80 21.93 -1.29
CA GLY A 114 2.98 23.10 -1.66
C GLY A 114 2.19 23.70 -0.50
N LEU A 115 1.47 22.87 0.29
CA LEU A 115 0.63 23.38 1.39
C LEU A 115 1.40 23.53 2.71
N PHE A 116 2.29 22.58 3.01
CA PHE A 116 3.01 22.56 4.29
C PHE A 116 4.42 23.18 4.18
N HIS A 117 4.83 23.62 2.99
CA HIS A 117 6.15 24.21 2.73
C HIS A 117 7.30 23.33 3.24
N GLU A 118 7.09 22.02 3.24
CA GLU A 118 8.11 21.08 3.66
C GLU A 118 9.17 20.92 2.57
N HIS A 119 10.43 20.94 2.95
CA HIS A 119 11.53 20.79 2.01
C HIS A 119 11.58 19.35 1.48
N ILE A 120 11.15 19.16 0.23
CA ILE A 120 11.29 17.88 -0.46
C ILE A 120 12.76 17.68 -0.79
N GLY A 121 13.43 16.80 -0.04
CA GLY A 121 14.84 16.52 -0.28
C GLY A 121 15.07 15.85 -1.64
N THR A 122 16.21 16.16 -2.26
CA THR A 122 16.66 15.51 -3.51
C THR A 122 16.55 13.96 -3.47
N PRO A 123 16.88 13.27 -2.35
CA PRO A 123 16.73 11.82 -2.28
C PRO A 123 15.27 11.35 -2.41
N THR A 124 14.29 12.13 -1.94
CA THR A 124 12.86 11.81 -2.08
C THR A 124 12.44 11.87 -3.54
N ILE A 125 12.83 12.92 -4.26
CA ILE A 125 12.54 13.06 -5.70
C ILE A 125 13.19 11.91 -6.49
N LEU A 126 14.44 11.60 -6.21
CA LEU A 126 15.15 10.51 -6.87
C LEU A 126 14.48 9.15 -6.63
N SER A 127 14.01 8.90 -5.40
CA SER A 127 13.30 7.66 -5.06
C SER A 127 11.96 7.55 -5.80
N ILE A 128 11.21 8.64 -5.94
CA ILE A 128 9.95 8.67 -6.70
C ILE A 128 10.22 8.41 -8.18
N CYS A 129 11.21 9.08 -8.77
CA CYS A 129 11.59 8.86 -10.18
C CYS A 129 12.03 7.41 -10.43
N LEU A 130 12.83 6.84 -9.53
CA LEU A 130 13.30 5.46 -9.65
C LEU A 130 12.15 4.45 -9.55
N ALA A 131 11.21 4.70 -8.63
CA ALA A 131 10.01 3.87 -8.47
C ALA A 131 9.13 3.91 -9.74
N LEU A 132 8.87 5.11 -10.28
CA LEU A 132 8.12 5.26 -11.53
C LEU A 132 8.80 4.58 -12.72
N CYS A 133 10.12 4.71 -12.83
CA CYS A 133 10.90 4.05 -13.87
C CYS A 133 10.81 2.52 -13.77
N GLY A 134 10.90 1.98 -12.53
CA GLY A 134 10.73 0.54 -12.29
C GLY A 134 9.36 0.01 -12.70
N ILE A 135 8.30 0.75 -12.38
CA ILE A 135 6.92 0.39 -12.74
C ILE A 135 6.69 0.49 -14.25
N PHE A 136 7.22 1.53 -14.89
CA PHE A 136 7.15 1.69 -16.34
C PHE A 136 7.81 0.51 -17.07
N LEU A 137 8.98 0.08 -16.59
CA LEU A 137 9.67 -1.09 -17.13
C LEU A 137 8.92 -2.41 -16.90
N LEU A 138 8.20 -2.53 -15.77
CA LEU A 138 7.45 -3.74 -15.43
C LEU A 138 6.18 -3.89 -16.27
N ASN A 139 5.54 -2.79 -16.67
CA ASN A 139 4.28 -2.81 -17.42
C ASN A 139 4.42 -3.10 -18.91
N ASP A 140 5.63 -3.34 -19.42
CA ASP A 140 5.91 -3.60 -20.84
C ASP A 140 5.05 -2.73 -21.79
N PRO A 141 5.34 -1.43 -21.92
CA PRO A 141 4.51 -0.49 -22.67
C PRO A 141 4.47 -0.79 -24.19
N PHE A 142 5.29 -1.74 -24.67
CA PHE A 142 5.38 -2.16 -26.07
C PHE A 142 4.77 -3.53 -26.34
N GLY A 143 4.37 -4.28 -25.31
CA GLY A 143 3.82 -5.63 -25.43
C GLY A 143 2.37 -5.70 -25.00
N SER A 144 1.48 -5.86 -25.93
CA SER A 144 0.10 -6.35 -25.87
C SER A 144 -0.89 -5.71 -24.88
N GLY A 145 -1.79 -4.88 -25.41
CA GLY A 145 -3.22 -4.85 -25.04
C GLY A 145 -3.62 -4.73 -23.57
N ALA A 146 -2.93 -3.91 -22.78
CA ALA A 146 -3.39 -3.57 -21.45
C ALA A 146 -4.73 -2.82 -21.54
N SER A 147 -5.84 -3.49 -21.21
CA SER A 147 -7.17 -2.89 -21.22
C SER A 147 -7.32 -1.96 -20.01
N LEU A 148 -7.17 -0.66 -20.24
CA LEU A 148 -7.54 0.38 -19.28
C LEU A 148 -9.07 0.42 -19.17
N SER A 149 -9.62 -0.11 -18.08
CA SER A 149 -11.05 0.04 -17.79
C SER A 149 -11.27 1.32 -17.00
N GLY A 150 -12.13 2.20 -17.47
CA GLY A 150 -12.49 3.44 -16.77
C GLY A 150 -13.00 3.19 -15.34
N THR A 151 -13.76 2.12 -15.13
CA THR A 151 -14.26 1.69 -13.82
C THR A 151 -13.12 1.24 -12.90
N GLY A 152 -12.12 0.54 -13.42
CA GLY A 152 -10.95 0.15 -12.63
C GLY A 152 -10.11 1.35 -12.17
N VAL A 153 -9.93 2.36 -13.03
CA VAL A 153 -9.19 3.59 -12.67
C VAL A 153 -9.90 4.36 -11.56
N THR A 154 -11.23 4.49 -11.62
CA THR A 154 -12.00 5.18 -10.57
C THR A 154 -12.00 4.44 -9.24
N LEU A 155 -11.82 3.12 -9.23
CA LEU A 155 -11.71 2.31 -8.01
C LEU A 155 -10.33 2.42 -7.34
N VAL A 156 -9.28 2.72 -8.11
CA VAL A 156 -7.91 2.87 -7.57
C VAL A 156 -7.67 4.28 -7.04
N MET A 157 -8.30 5.31 -7.62
CA MET A 157 -8.19 6.71 -7.18
C MET A 157 -9.12 7.02 -6.00
#